data_b47c23c4f39080737642f5ba98d6fee5
#
_entry.id   b47c23c4f39080737642f5ba98d6fee5
#
_cell.length_a   1.000
_cell.length_b   1.000
_cell.length_c   1.000
_cell.angle_alpha   90.00
_cell.angle_beta   90.00
_cell.angle_gamma   90.00
#
_symmetry.space_group_name_H-M   'P 1'
#
loop_
_entity.id
_entity.type
_entity.pdbx_description
1 polymer ?
#
loop_
_entity_poly.entity_id
_entity_poly.type
_entity_poly.pdbx_seq_one_letter_code
_entity_poly.pdbx_strand_id
1 'polypeptide(L)'
;MKILTAFFLACALLLPEVRAQAEATRLQEEAALQRRLVEPVEVVTEEPFKRWILVPSFSWSFFNKGRDSWTQEDIQLMYRVTKTLLIGAEIDLMQRPPAGNDIMYSAFVSWYPWKFLEVHSKLSFTPDPDFSPDQIYAGGFEWQVHRRVTLLLDYQQFNFSVQGPVGPGSIEQVRPGITLWYNDDIFLTLRYARGWAFNDFGYNYYSGTLNWGNLPGGGRLTVGFAYGTDPDLDFGTNETGLSPAYTYSLFYRQPITKDLSVFGGVQYVYRLKQDSNEELYQQLTPTIGAIWAF
;
A
#
# COMPACT_ATOMS: atom_id res chain seq x y z
N MET A 1 31.59 -1.22 -13.51
CA MET A 1 30.35 -0.79 -14.17
C MET A 1 29.32 -1.92 -14.28
N LYS A 2 29.64 -3.11 -14.81
CA LYS A 2 28.66 -4.22 -14.97
C LYS A 2 28.04 -4.74 -13.65
N ILE A 3 28.75 -4.73 -12.53
CA ILE A 3 28.24 -5.20 -11.23
C ILE A 3 27.27 -4.19 -10.61
N LEU A 4 27.52 -2.89 -10.77
CA LEU A 4 26.60 -1.83 -10.32
C LEU A 4 25.30 -1.85 -11.13
N THR A 5 25.38 -2.09 -12.44
CA THR A 5 24.23 -2.21 -13.33
C THR A 5 23.39 -3.47 -13.00
N ALA A 6 24.04 -4.58 -12.64
CA ALA A 6 23.34 -5.80 -12.22
C ALA A 6 22.70 -5.64 -10.83
N PHE A 7 23.32 -4.89 -9.91
CA PHE A 7 22.74 -4.57 -8.60
C PHE A 7 21.55 -3.61 -8.74
N PHE A 8 21.69 -2.55 -9.56
CA PHE A 8 20.57 -1.67 -9.90
C PHE A 8 19.46 -2.40 -10.67
N LEU A 9 19.81 -3.33 -11.56
CA LEU A 9 18.85 -4.16 -12.27
C LEU A 9 18.14 -5.14 -11.32
N ALA A 10 18.87 -5.75 -10.38
CA ALA A 10 18.28 -6.60 -9.33
C ALA A 10 17.42 -5.77 -8.36
N CYS A 11 17.85 -4.58 -7.96
CA CYS A 11 17.03 -3.63 -7.23
C CYS A 11 15.86 -3.13 -8.09
N ALA A 12 16.06 -2.87 -9.37
CA ALA A 12 15.03 -2.46 -10.32
C ALA A 12 14.05 -3.58 -10.69
N LEU A 13 14.29 -4.84 -10.35
CA LEU A 13 13.36 -5.96 -10.61
C LEU A 13 12.42 -6.23 -9.44
N LEU A 14 12.29 -5.35 -8.45
CA LEU A 14 11.58 -5.62 -7.22
C LEU A 14 10.70 -4.48 -6.69
N LEU A 15 10.07 -3.61 -7.53
CA LEU A 15 9.36 -2.44 -7.03
C LEU A 15 7.93 -2.25 -7.53
N PRO A 16 6.85 -2.62 -7.03
CA PRO A 16 5.61 -1.85 -7.13
C PRO A 16 4.54 -1.99 -6.10
N GLU A 17 3.51 -1.34 -6.29
CA GLU A 17 2.29 -1.30 -5.48
C GLU A 17 2.49 -0.75 -4.09
N VAL A 18 2.97 0.43 -4.01
CA VAL A 18 3.27 0.98 -2.71
C VAL A 18 2.09 1.65 -2.07
N ARG A 19 1.03 2.00 -2.79
CA ARG A 19 -0.13 2.59 -2.13
C ARG A 19 -1.07 1.57 -1.52
N ALA A 20 -1.60 0.65 -2.28
CA ALA A 20 -2.48 -0.39 -1.72
C ALA A 20 -1.70 -1.38 -0.84
N GLN A 21 -0.40 -1.60 -1.14
CA GLN A 21 0.42 -2.49 -0.32
C GLN A 21 1.17 -1.80 0.81
N ALA A 22 1.57 -0.53 0.71
CA ALA A 22 2.01 0.20 1.90
C ALA A 22 0.87 0.23 2.92
N GLU A 23 -0.35 0.32 2.47
CA GLU A 23 -1.52 0.26 3.32
C GLU A 23 -1.81 -1.18 3.80
N ALA A 24 -1.76 -2.19 2.94
CA ALA A 24 -1.89 -3.58 3.35
C ALA A 24 -0.66 -4.07 4.15
N THR A 25 0.56 -3.69 3.76
CA THR A 25 1.78 -3.99 4.54
C THR A 25 1.77 -3.21 5.85
N ARG A 26 1.24 -2.00 5.86
CA ARG A 26 1.07 -1.15 7.02
C ARG A 26 0.02 -1.72 7.98
N LEU A 27 -1.14 -2.16 7.50
CA LEU A 27 -2.13 -2.91 8.29
C LEU A 27 -1.57 -4.26 8.75
N GLN A 28 -0.76 -4.94 7.92
CA GLN A 28 -0.07 -6.19 8.29
C GLN A 28 1.05 -5.96 9.30
N GLU A 29 1.82 -4.87 9.19
CA GLU A 29 2.85 -4.52 10.17
C GLU A 29 2.22 -4.14 11.51
N GLU A 30 1.10 -3.42 11.48
CA GLU A 30 0.33 -3.12 12.68
C GLU A 30 -0.35 -4.38 13.26
N ALA A 31 -0.85 -5.28 12.41
CA ALA A 31 -1.35 -6.58 12.83
C ALA A 31 -0.26 -7.46 13.42
N ALA A 32 0.94 -7.50 12.81
CA ALA A 32 2.09 -8.22 13.34
C ALA A 32 2.61 -7.59 14.65
N LEU A 33 2.61 -6.26 14.75
CA LEU A 33 2.93 -5.54 15.98
C LEU A 33 1.90 -5.83 17.07
N GLN A 34 0.62 -5.89 16.71
CA GLN A 34 -0.45 -6.25 17.64
C GLN A 34 -0.44 -7.74 18.02
N ARG A 35 -0.07 -8.65 17.11
CA ARG A 35 0.11 -10.07 17.46
C ARG A 35 1.19 -10.28 18.52
N ARG A 36 2.29 -9.53 18.48
CA ARG A 36 3.31 -9.52 19.55
C ARG A 36 2.81 -8.95 20.87
N LEU A 37 1.81 -8.05 20.85
CA LEU A 37 1.20 -7.47 22.05
C LEU A 37 0.14 -8.39 22.68
N VAL A 38 -0.29 -9.44 22.01
CA VAL A 38 -1.35 -10.38 22.45
C VAL A 38 -0.80 -11.73 22.93
N GLU A 39 0.51 -12.02 22.74
CA GLU A 39 1.10 -13.20 23.39
C GLU A 39 1.01 -13.04 24.92
N PRO A 40 0.60 -14.10 25.67
CA PRO A 40 0.58 -14.06 27.12
C PRO A 40 2.03 -14.00 27.63
N VAL A 41 2.54 -12.81 27.79
CA VAL A 41 3.80 -12.56 28.47
C VAL A 41 3.55 -12.76 29.95
N GLU A 42 4.38 -13.59 30.61
CA GLU A 42 4.58 -13.62 32.07
C GLU A 42 4.62 -12.17 32.59
N VAL A 43 4.03 -11.98 33.77
CA VAL A 43 3.80 -10.70 34.46
C VAL A 43 5.02 -9.78 34.39
N VAL A 44 5.19 -9.08 33.30
CA VAL A 44 6.00 -7.89 33.18
C VAL A 44 5.02 -6.72 33.37
N THR A 45 5.35 -5.80 34.28
CA THR A 45 4.63 -4.54 34.50
C THR A 45 4.07 -4.01 33.20
N GLU A 46 2.73 -3.99 33.06
CA GLU A 46 2.05 -3.57 31.81
C GLU A 46 2.53 -2.17 31.45
N GLU A 47 3.34 -2.05 30.39
CA GLU A 47 3.60 -0.75 29.82
C GLU A 47 2.25 -0.10 29.44
N PRO A 48 2.09 1.22 29.64
CA PRO A 48 0.84 1.89 29.34
C PRO A 48 0.46 1.64 27.88
N PHE A 49 -0.73 1.14 27.65
CA PHE A 49 -1.28 0.83 26.33
C PHE A 49 -1.33 2.10 25.47
N LYS A 50 -0.47 2.17 24.46
CA LYS A 50 -0.43 3.30 23.51
C LYS A 50 -1.69 3.28 22.67
N ARG A 51 -2.50 4.31 22.77
CA ARG A 51 -3.80 4.37 22.10
C ARG A 51 -3.75 5.09 20.75
N TRP A 52 -2.89 6.08 20.62
CA TRP A 52 -2.79 6.87 19.42
C TRP A 52 -1.58 6.49 18.59
N ILE A 53 -1.74 6.45 17.28
CA ILE A 53 -0.66 6.24 16.32
C ILE A 53 -0.82 7.28 15.23
N LEU A 54 0.21 8.09 15.00
CA LEU A 54 0.30 9.09 13.93
C LEU A 54 1.31 8.63 12.90
N VAL A 55 0.92 8.68 11.62
CA VAL A 55 1.81 8.29 10.52
C VAL A 55 1.76 9.35 9.41
N PRO A 56 2.63 10.36 9.45
CA PRO A 56 2.86 11.23 8.33
C PRO A 56 3.79 10.59 7.31
N SER A 57 3.51 10.79 6.03
CA SER A 57 4.41 10.42 4.94
C SER A 57 4.38 11.44 3.81
N PHE A 58 5.48 11.47 3.04
CA PHE A 58 5.64 12.30 1.85
C PHE A 58 6.25 11.47 0.73
N SER A 59 5.72 11.60 -0.46
CA SER A 59 6.19 10.94 -1.67
C SER A 59 6.36 11.95 -2.81
N TRP A 60 7.40 11.75 -3.61
CA TRP A 60 7.66 12.57 -4.79
C TRP A 60 7.94 11.68 -5.99
N SER A 61 7.09 11.76 -7.01
CA SER A 61 7.20 10.96 -8.23
C SER A 61 7.86 11.75 -9.35
N PHE A 62 8.90 11.18 -9.89
CA PHE A 62 9.63 11.70 -11.06
C PHE A 62 9.32 10.81 -12.27
N PHE A 63 9.10 11.42 -13.41
CA PHE A 63 8.81 10.72 -14.65
C PHE A 63 9.87 11.01 -15.71
N ASN A 64 10.09 10.04 -16.60
CA ASN A 64 10.79 10.31 -17.85
C ASN A 64 9.84 10.93 -18.91
N LYS A 65 10.34 11.15 -20.10
CA LYS A 65 9.58 11.64 -21.27
C LYS A 65 8.90 13.00 -21.07
N GLY A 66 9.48 13.86 -20.21
CA GLY A 66 9.03 15.23 -20.05
C GLY A 66 7.69 15.40 -19.33
N ARG A 67 7.25 14.39 -18.59
CA ARG A 67 6.08 14.51 -17.69
C ARG A 67 6.46 15.28 -16.44
N ASP A 68 5.52 16.07 -15.93
CA ASP A 68 5.68 16.79 -14.68
C ASP A 68 5.75 15.82 -13.48
N SER A 69 6.47 16.23 -12.46
CA SER A 69 6.54 15.46 -11.22
C SER A 69 5.26 15.59 -10.39
N TRP A 70 4.93 14.53 -9.64
CA TRP A 70 3.79 14.50 -8.73
C TRP A 70 4.27 14.47 -7.29
N THR A 71 3.47 15.06 -6.39
CA THR A 71 3.70 14.96 -4.96
C THR A 71 2.48 14.40 -4.25
N GLN A 72 2.73 13.76 -3.13
CA GLN A 72 1.69 13.30 -2.23
C GLN A 72 2.15 13.39 -0.80
N GLU A 73 1.30 13.99 0.02
CA GLU A 73 1.41 14.03 1.47
C GLU A 73 0.28 13.20 2.06
N ASP A 74 0.60 12.27 2.94
CA ASP A 74 -0.37 11.45 3.64
C ASP A 74 -0.20 11.65 5.14
N ILE A 75 -1.31 11.86 5.84
CA ILE A 75 -1.35 11.94 7.29
C ILE A 75 -2.42 11.00 7.79
N GLN A 76 -2.01 9.94 8.48
CA GLN A 76 -2.92 9.00 9.10
C GLN A 76 -2.87 9.11 10.61
N LEU A 77 -4.05 9.15 11.23
CA LEU A 77 -4.23 9.11 12.68
C LEU A 77 -5.09 7.90 13.05
N MET A 78 -4.57 7.06 13.93
CA MET A 78 -5.25 5.86 14.39
C MET A 78 -5.47 5.89 15.89
N TYR A 79 -6.57 5.29 16.34
CA TYR A 79 -6.91 5.13 17.74
C TYR A 79 -7.27 3.68 18.06
N ARG A 80 -6.58 3.10 19.03
CA ARG A 80 -6.89 1.77 19.58
C ARG A 80 -8.01 1.89 20.59
N VAL A 81 -9.22 1.55 20.18
CA VAL A 81 -10.40 1.54 21.06
C VAL A 81 -10.25 0.47 22.12
N THR A 82 -9.83 -0.72 21.69
CA THR A 82 -9.53 -1.89 22.53
C THR A 82 -8.27 -2.59 22.04
N LYS A 83 -7.85 -3.69 22.69
CA LYS A 83 -6.75 -4.55 22.19
C LYS A 83 -7.07 -5.23 20.85
N THR A 84 -8.36 -5.25 20.46
CA THR A 84 -8.84 -5.94 19.26
C THR A 84 -9.54 -5.03 18.26
N LEU A 85 -9.64 -3.73 18.53
CA LEU A 85 -10.33 -2.78 17.65
C LEU A 85 -9.47 -1.53 17.46
N LEU A 86 -9.10 -1.27 16.24
CA LEU A 86 -8.42 -0.08 15.74
C LEU A 86 -9.38 0.69 14.82
N ILE A 87 -9.46 1.99 14.99
CA ILE A 87 -10.14 2.90 14.06
C ILE A 87 -9.16 3.98 13.63
N GLY A 88 -9.36 4.56 12.46
CA GLY A 88 -8.48 5.62 12.00
C GLY A 88 -9.10 6.50 10.95
N ALA A 89 -8.43 7.62 10.73
CA ALA A 89 -8.71 8.56 9.65
C ALA A 89 -7.40 8.91 8.93
N GLU A 90 -7.52 9.29 7.68
CA GLU A 90 -6.39 9.64 6.82
C GLU A 90 -6.77 10.80 5.92
N ILE A 91 -5.79 11.65 5.63
CA ILE A 91 -5.90 12.74 4.65
C ILE A 91 -4.73 12.57 3.69
N ASP A 92 -5.05 12.43 2.41
CA ASP A 92 -4.11 12.44 1.30
C ASP A 92 -4.20 13.74 0.52
N LEU A 93 -3.10 14.48 0.43
CA LEU A 93 -2.96 15.68 -0.39
C LEU A 93 -2.16 15.29 -1.64
N MET A 94 -2.78 15.34 -2.80
CA MET A 94 -2.18 14.88 -4.06
C MET A 94 -2.08 16.02 -5.05
N GLN A 95 -0.89 16.21 -5.63
CA GLN A 95 -0.64 17.18 -6.68
C GLN A 95 -0.10 16.45 -7.91
N ARG A 96 -0.81 16.54 -9.01
CA ARG A 96 -0.49 15.88 -10.29
C ARG A 96 -0.61 16.84 -11.49
N PRO A 97 0.34 17.77 -11.67
CA PRO A 97 0.34 18.64 -12.83
C PRO A 97 0.39 17.82 -14.15
N PRO A 98 -0.32 18.19 -15.21
CA PRO A 98 -1.29 19.29 -15.29
C PRO A 98 -2.72 18.89 -14.84
N ALA A 99 -2.93 17.68 -14.32
CA ALA A 99 -4.27 17.16 -14.03
C ALA A 99 -4.99 17.90 -12.90
N GLY A 100 -4.26 18.40 -11.89
CA GLY A 100 -4.83 19.17 -10.80
C GLY A 100 -4.32 18.76 -9.41
N ASN A 101 -5.12 19.09 -8.39
CA ASN A 101 -4.82 18.79 -6.99
C ASN A 101 -6.05 18.21 -6.33
N ASP A 102 -5.91 17.05 -5.72
CA ASP A 102 -6.98 16.39 -4.99
C ASP A 102 -6.67 16.27 -3.50
N ILE A 103 -7.72 16.33 -2.68
CA ILE A 103 -7.67 16.01 -1.26
C ILE A 103 -8.61 14.86 -1.01
N MET A 104 -8.08 13.72 -0.59
CA MET A 104 -8.88 12.55 -0.25
C MET A 104 -8.93 12.36 1.27
N TYR A 105 -10.12 12.20 1.79
CA TYR A 105 -10.37 11.87 3.19
C TYR A 105 -10.76 10.41 3.31
N SER A 106 -10.18 9.70 4.28
CA SER A 106 -10.49 8.30 4.52
C SER A 106 -10.81 8.04 5.98
N ALA A 107 -11.67 7.07 6.22
CA ALA A 107 -11.90 6.46 7.52
C ALA A 107 -11.77 4.95 7.40
N PHE A 108 -11.19 4.31 8.40
CA PHE A 108 -10.98 2.87 8.37
C PHE A 108 -11.11 2.23 9.74
N VAL A 109 -11.33 0.94 9.73
CA VAL A 109 -11.43 0.09 10.90
C VAL A 109 -10.70 -1.23 10.66
N SER A 110 -9.96 -1.70 11.68
CA SER A 110 -9.42 -3.06 11.76
C SER A 110 -9.93 -3.69 13.04
N TRP A 111 -10.56 -4.85 12.91
CA TRP A 111 -11.14 -5.59 14.02
C TRP A 111 -10.60 -7.02 14.06
N TYR A 112 -10.14 -7.43 15.22
CA TYR A 112 -9.59 -8.76 15.52
C TYR A 112 -10.58 -9.54 16.39
N PRO A 113 -11.69 -10.10 15.83
CA PRO A 113 -12.66 -10.87 16.61
C PRO A 113 -12.01 -12.07 17.30
N TRP A 114 -11.00 -12.64 16.67
CA TRP A 114 -10.16 -13.70 17.21
C TRP A 114 -8.69 -13.41 16.89
N LYS A 115 -7.76 -13.93 17.69
CA LYS A 115 -6.32 -13.73 17.52
C LYS A 115 -5.74 -14.20 16.16
N PHE A 116 -6.51 -14.99 15.42
CA PHE A 116 -6.14 -15.54 14.11
C PHE A 116 -6.94 -14.96 12.95
N LEU A 117 -7.85 -14.03 13.20
CA LEU A 117 -8.68 -13.39 12.18
C LEU A 117 -8.67 -11.87 12.37
N GLU A 118 -8.32 -11.17 11.32
CA GLU A 118 -8.55 -9.73 11.16
C GLU A 118 -9.64 -9.50 10.13
N VAL A 119 -10.51 -8.53 10.37
CA VAL A 119 -11.46 -7.97 9.42
C VAL A 119 -11.20 -6.48 9.33
N HIS A 120 -11.08 -5.95 8.14
CA HIS A 120 -10.82 -4.52 7.94
C HIS A 120 -11.73 -3.91 6.87
N SER A 121 -11.92 -2.60 6.97
CA SER A 121 -12.68 -1.82 6.00
C SER A 121 -12.16 -0.40 5.95
N LYS A 122 -12.20 0.23 4.77
CA LYS A 122 -11.87 1.63 4.52
C LYS A 122 -12.90 2.25 3.60
N LEU A 123 -13.27 3.49 3.91
CA LEU A 123 -14.06 4.37 3.07
C LEU A 123 -13.24 5.61 2.77
N SER A 124 -13.13 5.99 1.50
CA SER A 124 -12.49 7.24 1.12
C SER A 124 -13.44 8.09 0.29
N PHE A 125 -13.26 9.40 0.39
CA PHE A 125 -14.05 10.40 -0.31
C PHE A 125 -13.15 11.56 -0.76
N THR A 126 -13.26 11.93 -2.04
CA THR A 126 -12.56 13.08 -2.63
C THR A 126 -13.59 14.11 -3.06
N PRO A 127 -13.70 15.27 -2.38
CA PRO A 127 -14.56 16.36 -2.82
C PRO A 127 -14.02 16.97 -4.12
N ASP A 128 -14.91 17.17 -5.11
CA ASP A 128 -14.59 17.85 -6.38
C ASP A 128 -13.27 17.33 -7.02
N PRO A 129 -13.15 16.02 -7.31
CA PRO A 129 -11.89 15.44 -7.76
C PRO A 129 -11.51 15.91 -9.15
N ASP A 130 -10.24 16.26 -9.33
CA ASP A 130 -9.65 16.54 -10.65
C ASP A 130 -9.26 15.25 -11.39
N PHE A 131 -8.79 14.22 -10.64
CA PHE A 131 -8.29 12.96 -11.21
C PHE A 131 -8.53 11.72 -10.33
N SER A 132 -8.76 11.90 -9.02
CA SER A 132 -8.98 10.78 -8.10
C SER A 132 -10.40 10.23 -8.19
N PRO A 133 -10.67 9.02 -7.69
CA PRO A 133 -12.04 8.55 -7.50
C PRO A 133 -12.78 9.45 -6.50
N ASP A 134 -14.07 9.70 -6.74
CA ASP A 134 -14.93 10.39 -5.77
C ASP A 134 -15.07 9.60 -4.48
N GLN A 135 -15.13 8.28 -4.60
CA GLN A 135 -15.31 7.37 -3.48
C GLN A 135 -14.54 6.09 -3.70
N ILE A 136 -13.95 5.58 -2.62
CA ILE A 136 -13.34 4.25 -2.59
C ILE A 136 -13.97 3.47 -1.43
N TYR A 137 -14.44 2.28 -1.72
CA TYR A 137 -14.88 1.29 -0.74
C TYR A 137 -13.87 0.14 -0.76
N ALA A 138 -13.25 -0.13 0.37
CA ALA A 138 -12.34 -1.26 0.51
C ALA A 138 -12.68 -2.06 1.77
N GLY A 139 -12.46 -3.36 1.72
CA GLY A 139 -12.62 -4.21 2.88
C GLY A 139 -12.13 -5.62 2.61
N GLY A 140 -11.85 -6.35 3.67
CA GLY A 140 -11.33 -7.69 3.53
C GLY A 140 -11.10 -8.37 4.85
N PHE A 141 -10.42 -9.50 4.79
CA PHE A 141 -10.00 -10.22 5.96
C PHE A 141 -8.65 -10.92 5.76
N GLU A 142 -7.98 -11.14 6.88
CA GLU A 142 -6.80 -11.96 7.00
C GLU A 142 -7.06 -13.10 8.00
N TRP A 143 -6.94 -14.33 7.53
CA TRP A 143 -7.18 -15.51 8.35
C TRP A 143 -5.94 -16.37 8.46
N GLN A 144 -5.33 -16.41 9.65
CA GLN A 144 -4.21 -17.28 9.95
C GLN A 144 -4.70 -18.72 10.17
N VAL A 145 -4.75 -19.50 9.10
CA VAL A 145 -5.19 -20.91 9.11
C VAL A 145 -4.17 -21.84 9.73
N HIS A 146 -2.91 -21.44 9.73
CA HIS A 146 -1.79 -22.15 10.33
C HIS A 146 -0.74 -21.16 10.80
N ARG A 147 0.09 -21.51 11.79
CA ARG A 147 1.17 -20.63 12.31
C ARG A 147 2.10 -20.07 11.23
N ARG A 148 2.18 -20.71 10.06
CA ARG A 148 3.02 -20.29 8.91
C ARG A 148 2.22 -19.86 7.70
N VAL A 149 0.90 -19.83 7.77
CA VAL A 149 0.04 -19.54 6.62
C VAL A 149 -1.10 -18.64 7.02
N THR A 150 -1.20 -17.49 6.38
CA THR A 150 -2.35 -16.59 6.47
C THR A 150 -2.99 -16.47 5.09
N LEU A 151 -4.29 -16.67 5.00
CA LEU A 151 -5.08 -16.41 3.81
C LEU A 151 -5.59 -14.99 3.85
N LEU A 152 -5.63 -14.35 2.69
CA LEU A 152 -6.00 -12.96 2.51
C LEU A 152 -7.13 -12.89 1.47
N LEU A 153 -8.11 -12.04 1.70
CA LEU A 153 -9.09 -11.70 0.69
C LEU A 153 -9.51 -10.24 0.88
N ASP A 154 -9.30 -9.43 -0.15
CA ASP A 154 -9.74 -8.05 -0.19
C ASP A 154 -10.70 -7.83 -1.35
N TYR A 155 -11.61 -6.90 -1.16
CA TYR A 155 -12.43 -6.29 -2.19
C TYR A 155 -12.22 -4.78 -2.17
N GLN A 156 -12.17 -4.19 -3.35
CA GLN A 156 -12.05 -2.74 -3.50
C GLN A 156 -12.89 -2.26 -4.68
N GLN A 157 -13.57 -1.13 -4.49
CA GLN A 157 -14.37 -0.47 -5.51
C GLN A 157 -14.01 1.02 -5.54
N PHE A 158 -13.73 1.51 -6.72
CA PHE A 158 -13.46 2.93 -7.01
C PHE A 158 -14.63 3.46 -7.84
N ASN A 159 -15.23 4.56 -7.42
CA ASN A 159 -16.30 5.22 -8.14
C ASN A 159 -15.81 6.59 -8.64
N PHE A 160 -16.12 6.87 -9.89
CA PHE A 160 -15.77 8.12 -10.57
C PHE A 160 -17.05 8.77 -11.08
N SER A 161 -17.33 10.01 -10.65
CA SER A 161 -18.45 10.83 -11.14
C SER A 161 -18.01 11.82 -12.20
N VAL A 162 -16.75 12.25 -12.15
CA VAL A 162 -16.20 13.19 -13.12
C VAL A 162 -15.87 12.48 -14.42
N GLN A 163 -16.14 13.12 -15.53
CA GLN A 163 -15.71 12.67 -16.84
C GLN A 163 -14.17 12.82 -16.97
N GLY A 164 -13.44 11.93 -16.34
CA GLY A 164 -12.07 11.67 -16.74
C GLY A 164 -12.02 11.15 -18.19
N PRO A 165 -10.86 10.82 -18.71
CA PRO A 165 -10.73 10.30 -20.08
C PRO A 165 -11.59 9.05 -20.34
N VAL A 166 -12.13 8.42 -19.30
CA VAL A 166 -12.96 7.19 -19.38
C VAL A 166 -14.43 7.45 -19.09
N GLY A 167 -14.82 8.65 -18.65
CA GLY A 167 -16.20 8.98 -18.24
C GLY A 167 -16.55 8.47 -16.82
N PRO A 168 -17.81 8.75 -16.36
CA PRO A 168 -18.27 8.25 -15.08
C PRO A 168 -18.36 6.72 -15.11
N GLY A 169 -18.01 6.08 -14.00
CA GLY A 169 -18.07 4.63 -13.88
C GLY A 169 -17.41 4.10 -12.61
N SER A 170 -17.28 2.79 -12.53
CA SER A 170 -16.60 2.14 -11.42
C SER A 170 -15.49 1.21 -11.89
N ILE A 171 -14.54 1.00 -11.00
CA ILE A 171 -13.55 -0.07 -11.09
C ILE A 171 -13.73 -0.93 -9.86
N GLU A 172 -13.84 -2.22 -10.06
CA GLU A 172 -13.98 -3.19 -8.97
C GLU A 172 -12.85 -4.19 -9.05
N GLN A 173 -12.35 -4.63 -7.90
CA GLN A 173 -11.36 -5.69 -7.84
C GLN A 173 -11.51 -6.59 -6.62
N VAL A 174 -11.21 -7.87 -6.81
CA VAL A 174 -11.08 -8.87 -5.75
C VAL A 174 -9.64 -9.33 -5.71
N ARG A 175 -9.04 -9.36 -4.51
CA ARG A 175 -7.62 -9.64 -4.30
C ARG A 175 -7.41 -10.79 -3.32
N PRO A 176 -7.55 -12.06 -3.73
CA PRO A 176 -7.10 -13.18 -2.92
C PRO A 176 -5.58 -13.18 -2.77
N GLY A 177 -5.10 -13.65 -1.64
CA GLY A 177 -3.67 -13.73 -1.36
C GLY A 177 -3.32 -14.75 -0.29
N ILE A 178 -2.02 -14.93 -0.10
CA ILE A 178 -1.45 -15.80 0.90
C ILE A 178 -0.18 -15.17 1.48
N THR A 179 -0.04 -15.21 2.79
CA THR A 179 1.22 -14.90 3.47
C THR A 179 1.83 -16.19 4.01
N LEU A 180 3.08 -16.41 3.64
CA LEU A 180 3.89 -17.55 4.06
C LEU A 180 4.97 -17.08 5.04
N TRP A 181 4.88 -17.53 6.30
CA TRP A 181 5.79 -17.18 7.38
C TRP A 181 6.94 -18.20 7.47
N TYR A 182 8.16 -17.78 7.22
CA TYR A 182 9.33 -18.56 7.54
C TYR A 182 9.58 -18.57 9.06
N ASN A 183 9.52 -17.38 9.68
CA ASN A 183 9.50 -17.12 11.11
C ASN A 183 8.74 -15.80 11.37
N ASP A 184 8.77 -15.28 12.59
CA ASP A 184 8.05 -14.06 12.98
C ASP A 184 8.64 -12.77 12.32
N ASP A 185 9.86 -12.85 11.82
CA ASP A 185 10.57 -11.73 11.22
C ASP A 185 10.62 -11.78 9.70
N ILE A 186 10.49 -12.98 9.10
CA ILE A 186 10.62 -13.19 7.65
C ILE A 186 9.35 -13.81 7.12
N PHE A 187 8.69 -13.12 6.20
CA PHE A 187 7.50 -13.64 5.53
C PHE A 187 7.38 -13.12 4.11
N LEU A 188 6.75 -13.93 3.27
CA LEU A 188 6.43 -13.65 1.87
C LEU A 188 4.92 -13.53 1.73
N THR A 189 4.43 -12.42 1.20
CA THR A 189 3.03 -12.25 0.82
C THR A 189 2.92 -12.30 -0.70
N LEU A 190 2.00 -13.10 -1.21
CA LEU A 190 1.66 -13.18 -2.61
C LEU A 190 0.18 -12.83 -2.77
N ARG A 191 -0.15 -11.99 -3.77
CA ARG A 191 -1.52 -11.59 -4.09
C ARG A 191 -1.77 -11.70 -5.59
N TYR A 192 -2.98 -12.02 -5.91
CA TYR A 192 -3.55 -11.90 -7.25
C TYR A 192 -4.75 -10.96 -7.17
N ALA A 193 -4.91 -10.08 -8.12
CA ALA A 193 -6.12 -9.29 -8.25
C ALA A 193 -6.79 -9.58 -9.59
N ARG A 194 -8.09 -9.77 -9.55
CA ARG A 194 -8.96 -9.75 -10.71
C ARG A 194 -9.87 -8.54 -10.58
N GLY A 195 -9.83 -7.67 -11.57
CA GLY A 195 -10.65 -6.48 -11.58
C GLY A 195 -11.47 -6.32 -12.86
N TRP A 196 -12.46 -5.47 -12.77
CA TRP A 196 -13.34 -5.05 -13.85
C TRP A 196 -13.44 -3.52 -13.81
N ALA A 197 -13.24 -2.91 -14.96
CA ALA A 197 -13.25 -1.46 -15.09
C ALA A 197 -14.20 -1.07 -16.23
N PHE A 198 -14.94 0.01 -16.05
CA PHE A 198 -15.72 0.71 -17.08
C PHE A 198 -16.28 -0.20 -18.20
N ASN A 199 -17.48 -0.75 -18.03
CA ASN A 199 -18.16 -1.60 -19.03
C ASN A 199 -17.50 -2.97 -19.28
N ASP A 200 -17.18 -3.69 -18.21
CA ASP A 200 -16.71 -5.09 -18.23
C ASP A 200 -15.28 -5.30 -18.76
N PHE A 201 -14.46 -4.28 -18.87
CA PHE A 201 -13.04 -4.47 -19.19
C PHE A 201 -12.33 -5.17 -18.02
N GLY A 202 -12.01 -6.45 -18.22
CA GLY A 202 -11.35 -7.25 -17.19
C GLY A 202 -9.84 -7.08 -17.24
N TYR A 203 -9.21 -6.94 -16.06
CA TYR A 203 -7.75 -6.89 -15.92
C TYR A 203 -7.25 -7.84 -14.82
N ASN A 204 -5.98 -8.14 -14.87
CA ASN A 204 -5.32 -8.97 -13.88
C ASN A 204 -4.09 -8.24 -13.35
N TYR A 205 -3.76 -8.55 -12.11
CA TYR A 205 -2.63 -8.00 -11.43
C TYR A 205 -2.04 -9.02 -10.44
N TYR A 206 -0.75 -9.12 -10.37
CA TYR A 206 0.01 -10.07 -9.56
C TYR A 206 1.01 -9.31 -8.72
N SER A 207 1.15 -9.64 -7.45
CA SER A 207 2.14 -9.01 -6.61
C SER A 207 2.76 -9.97 -5.59
N GLY A 208 3.95 -9.63 -5.16
CA GLY A 208 4.67 -10.33 -4.12
C GLY A 208 5.50 -9.36 -3.29
N THR A 209 5.48 -9.52 -1.96
CA THR A 209 6.35 -8.77 -1.04
C THR A 209 7.07 -9.72 -0.11
N LEU A 210 8.39 -9.53 0.02
CA LEU A 210 9.22 -10.16 1.03
C LEU A 210 9.49 -9.15 2.15
N ASN A 211 9.13 -9.51 3.37
CA ASN A 211 9.44 -8.75 4.57
C ASN A 211 10.54 -9.46 5.33
N TRP A 212 11.57 -8.70 5.71
CA TRP A 212 12.70 -9.17 6.50
C TRP A 212 12.90 -8.23 7.68
N GLY A 213 12.42 -8.66 8.85
CA GLY A 213 12.57 -7.95 10.11
C GLY A 213 13.83 -8.35 10.87
N ASN A 214 13.92 -7.81 12.09
CA ASN A 214 15.01 -8.07 13.02
C ASN A 214 16.42 -7.78 12.45
N LEU A 215 16.52 -6.79 11.58
CA LEU A 215 17.80 -6.25 11.12
C LEU A 215 18.50 -5.49 12.25
N PRO A 216 19.81 -5.17 12.13
CA PRO A 216 20.53 -4.42 13.16
C PRO A 216 19.76 -3.17 13.62
N GLY A 217 19.60 -3.02 14.95
CA GLY A 217 18.78 -1.97 15.56
C GLY A 217 17.27 -2.18 15.47
N GLY A 218 16.80 -3.39 15.19
CA GLY A 218 15.37 -3.70 15.09
C GLY A 218 14.73 -3.27 13.76
N GLY A 219 15.54 -2.95 12.76
CA GLY A 219 15.09 -2.50 11.44
C GLY A 219 14.33 -3.58 10.68
N ARG A 220 13.51 -3.16 9.71
CA ARG A 220 12.77 -4.02 8.79
C ARG A 220 12.95 -3.56 7.36
N LEU A 221 13.23 -4.50 6.48
CA LEU A 221 13.32 -4.31 5.04
C LEU A 221 12.11 -4.96 4.39
N THR A 222 11.47 -4.24 3.47
CA THR A 222 10.40 -4.76 2.62
C THR A 222 10.81 -4.61 1.16
N VAL A 223 10.74 -5.70 0.43
CA VAL A 223 11.04 -5.76 -1.01
C VAL A 223 9.80 -6.25 -1.72
N GLY A 224 9.36 -5.53 -2.74
CA GLY A 224 8.13 -5.86 -3.47
C GLY A 224 8.32 -5.93 -4.98
N PHE A 225 7.48 -6.73 -5.61
CA PHE A 225 7.35 -6.86 -7.06
C PHE A 225 5.87 -6.95 -7.43
N ALA A 226 5.47 -6.38 -8.56
CA ALA A 226 4.21 -6.70 -9.17
C ALA A 226 4.23 -6.55 -10.70
N TYR A 227 3.20 -7.10 -11.32
CA TYR A 227 2.96 -7.03 -12.75
C TYR A 227 1.46 -7.05 -13.04
N GLY A 228 1.05 -6.22 -13.94
CA GLY A 228 -0.32 -6.17 -14.44
C GLY A 228 -0.86 -4.75 -14.52
N THR A 229 -2.16 -4.65 -14.64
CA THR A 229 -2.87 -3.39 -14.66
C THR A 229 -3.29 -3.02 -13.25
N ASP A 230 -2.85 -1.87 -12.79
CA ASP A 230 -3.23 -1.32 -11.49
C ASP A 230 -4.02 -0.03 -11.68
N PRO A 231 -5.29 -0.01 -11.27
CA PRO A 231 -6.13 1.17 -11.40
C PRO A 231 -5.68 2.35 -10.53
N ASP A 232 -4.98 2.10 -9.41
CA ASP A 232 -4.55 3.15 -8.49
C ASP A 232 -3.46 4.07 -9.08
N LEU A 233 -2.74 3.62 -10.09
CA LEU A 233 -1.51 4.29 -10.50
C LEU A 233 -1.69 5.40 -11.54
N ASP A 234 -2.85 5.55 -12.19
CA ASP A 234 -2.88 6.40 -13.40
C ASP A 234 -4.12 7.25 -13.67
N PHE A 235 -4.89 7.56 -12.64
CA PHE A 235 -5.93 8.58 -12.79
C PHE A 235 -5.26 9.95 -12.90
N GLY A 236 -5.34 10.61 -14.01
CA GLY A 236 -4.76 11.95 -14.23
C GLY A 236 -3.86 12.07 -15.43
N THR A 237 -3.66 11.01 -16.18
CA THR A 237 -3.15 11.10 -17.54
C THR A 237 -4.31 10.95 -18.52
N ASN A 238 -4.22 11.61 -19.68
CA ASN A 238 -5.19 11.44 -20.80
C ASN A 238 -5.14 10.00 -21.39
N GLU A 239 -4.41 9.10 -20.79
CA GLU A 239 -4.26 7.72 -21.19
C GLU A 239 -5.01 6.87 -20.19
N THR A 240 -5.88 6.01 -20.66
CA THR A 240 -6.71 5.12 -19.85
C THR A 240 -5.85 4.35 -18.86
N GLY A 241 -6.15 4.43 -17.55
CA GLY A 241 -5.40 3.81 -16.45
C GLY A 241 -5.38 2.28 -16.43
N LEU A 242 -5.53 1.64 -17.59
CA LEU A 242 -5.59 0.20 -17.77
C LEU A 242 -4.32 -0.38 -18.43
N SER A 243 -3.27 0.41 -18.51
CA SER A 243 -1.99 -0.02 -19.08
C SER A 243 -1.21 -0.89 -18.11
N PRO A 244 -0.66 -2.04 -18.54
CA PRO A 244 0.11 -2.91 -17.67
C PRO A 244 1.43 -2.25 -17.25
N ALA A 245 1.85 -2.54 -16.04
CA ALA A 245 3.12 -2.05 -15.50
C ALA A 245 3.91 -3.18 -14.85
N TYR A 246 5.22 -3.07 -14.94
CA TYR A 246 6.13 -3.72 -13.98
C TYR A 246 6.46 -2.68 -12.94
N THR A 247 6.37 -3.07 -11.75
CA THR A 247 6.68 -2.16 -10.75
C THR A 247 7.55 -2.85 -9.65
N TYR A 248 8.41 -2.12 -8.82
CA TYR A 248 9.41 -2.69 -7.95
C TYR A 248 9.62 -1.80 -6.72
N SER A 249 9.60 -2.28 -5.41
CA SER A 249 9.77 -1.47 -4.21
C SER A 249 10.86 -1.92 -3.26
N LEU A 250 11.44 -0.97 -2.62
CA LEU A 250 12.35 -1.19 -1.54
C LEU A 250 12.01 -0.19 -0.43
N PHE A 251 11.61 -0.71 0.72
CA PHE A 251 11.33 0.08 1.92
C PHE A 251 12.17 -0.39 3.07
N TYR A 252 12.63 0.55 3.86
CA TYR A 252 13.32 0.28 5.11
C TYR A 252 12.67 1.09 6.23
N ARG A 253 12.38 0.43 7.35
CA ARG A 253 11.88 1.03 8.58
C ARG A 253 12.91 0.83 9.67
N GLN A 254 13.23 1.90 10.41
CA GLN A 254 14.13 1.92 11.55
C GLN A 254 13.41 2.42 12.80
N PRO A 255 13.26 1.62 13.87
CA PRO A 255 12.90 2.12 15.18
C PRO A 255 13.97 3.10 15.70
N ILE A 256 13.55 4.29 16.12
CA ILE A 256 14.44 5.31 16.72
C ILE A 256 14.29 5.26 18.25
N THR A 257 13.05 5.13 18.71
CA THR A 257 12.73 4.89 20.13
C THR A 257 11.69 3.77 20.19
N LYS A 258 11.25 3.38 21.39
CA LYS A 258 10.15 2.43 21.55
C LYS A 258 8.82 2.93 20.95
N ASP A 259 8.68 4.23 20.80
CA ASP A 259 7.43 4.88 20.37
C ASP A 259 7.53 5.52 18.98
N LEU A 260 8.73 5.71 18.46
CA LEU A 260 8.99 6.37 17.18
C LEU A 260 9.81 5.47 16.25
N SER A 261 9.30 5.26 15.07
CA SER A 261 10.05 4.69 13.94
C SER A 261 10.06 5.68 12.79
N VAL A 262 11.12 5.66 11.99
CA VAL A 262 11.15 6.34 10.69
C VAL A 262 11.21 5.29 9.59
N PHE A 263 10.67 5.61 8.43
CA PHE A 263 10.78 4.75 7.27
C PHE A 263 11.11 5.58 6.03
N GLY A 264 11.72 4.93 5.07
CA GLY A 264 11.95 5.49 3.76
C GLY A 264 12.05 4.38 2.73
N GLY A 265 11.80 4.74 1.50
CA GLY A 265 11.86 3.77 0.43
C GLY A 265 11.80 4.41 -0.94
N VAL A 266 11.80 3.57 -1.94
CA VAL A 266 11.74 3.98 -3.32
C VAL A 266 10.88 2.99 -4.11
N GLN A 267 10.07 3.52 -5.01
CA GLN A 267 9.30 2.77 -5.99
C GLN A 267 9.77 3.13 -7.39
N TYR A 268 9.83 2.12 -8.26
CA TYR A 268 10.09 2.28 -9.68
C TYR A 268 8.99 1.61 -10.50
N VAL A 269 8.31 2.32 -11.37
CA VAL A 269 7.26 1.82 -12.26
C VAL A 269 7.76 1.90 -13.70
N TYR A 270 7.68 0.78 -14.41
CA TYR A 270 7.90 0.70 -15.84
C TYR A 270 6.56 0.38 -16.50
N ARG A 271 5.91 1.41 -17.06
CA ARG A 271 4.59 1.28 -17.65
C ARG A 271 4.67 1.07 -19.15
N LEU A 272 3.83 0.17 -19.63
CA LEU A 272 3.72 -0.19 -21.02
C LEU A 272 2.46 0.42 -21.64
N LYS A 273 2.46 0.67 -22.93
CA LYS A 273 1.25 0.95 -23.70
C LYS A 273 0.40 -0.33 -23.80
N GLN A 274 -0.91 -0.18 -23.70
CA GLN A 274 -1.85 -1.31 -23.70
C GLN A 274 -1.74 -2.19 -24.97
N ASP A 275 -1.56 -1.56 -26.13
CA ASP A 275 -1.71 -2.23 -27.44
C ASP A 275 -0.39 -2.66 -28.08
N SER A 276 0.77 -2.18 -27.62
CA SER A 276 2.05 -2.39 -28.31
C SER A 276 3.19 -2.92 -27.44
N ASN A 277 3.00 -3.05 -26.13
CA ASN A 277 4.05 -3.34 -25.16
C ASN A 277 5.26 -2.37 -25.24
N GLU A 278 5.12 -1.23 -25.91
CA GLU A 278 6.12 -0.17 -25.89
C GLU A 278 6.09 0.56 -24.56
N GLU A 279 7.23 1.12 -24.17
CA GLU A 279 7.32 1.95 -22.98
C GLU A 279 6.42 3.18 -23.10
N LEU A 280 5.48 3.30 -22.16
CA LEU A 280 4.65 4.49 -22.01
C LEU A 280 5.43 5.56 -21.23
N TYR A 281 5.89 5.22 -20.03
CA TYR A 281 6.81 6.00 -19.22
C TYR A 281 7.48 5.16 -18.14
N GLN A 282 8.47 5.74 -17.48
CA GLN A 282 9.06 5.27 -16.25
C GLN A 282 8.80 6.29 -15.15
N GLN A 283 8.55 5.81 -13.94
CA GLN A 283 8.31 6.62 -12.75
C GLN A 283 9.22 6.15 -11.63
N LEU A 284 9.84 7.09 -10.92
CA LEU A 284 10.60 6.85 -9.70
C LEU A 284 9.97 7.64 -8.56
N THR A 285 9.57 6.96 -7.49
CA THR A 285 8.88 7.59 -6.35
C THR A 285 9.63 7.30 -5.05
N PRO A 286 10.54 8.15 -4.60
CA PRO A 286 11.01 8.12 -3.22
C PRO A 286 9.88 8.50 -2.26
N THR A 287 9.87 7.84 -1.10
CA THR A 287 8.94 8.08 0.00
C THR A 287 9.70 8.15 1.31
N ILE A 288 9.28 9.03 2.20
CA ILE A 288 9.77 9.12 3.58
C ILE A 288 8.60 9.34 4.53
N GLY A 289 8.70 8.81 5.74
CA GLY A 289 7.67 9.01 6.75
C GLY A 289 8.13 8.58 8.15
N ALA A 290 7.20 8.70 9.08
CA ALA A 290 7.41 8.30 10.46
C ALA A 290 6.17 7.60 11.02
N ILE A 291 6.35 6.79 12.06
CA ILE A 291 5.28 6.14 12.83
C ILE A 291 5.52 6.51 14.28
N TRP A 292 4.58 7.20 14.88
CA TRP A 292 4.67 7.64 16.27
C TRP A 292 3.47 7.14 17.08
N ALA A 293 3.74 6.29 18.09
CA ALA A 293 2.75 5.76 19.01
C ALA A 293 2.82 6.49 20.36
N PHE A 294 1.70 6.97 20.91
CA PHE A 294 1.65 7.74 22.17
C PHE A 294 0.35 7.54 22.95
#